data_f0f726708a025e3236f2bbc34f37a5a1
#
_entry.id   f0f726708a025e3236f2bbc34f37a5a1
#
_cell.length_a   1.000
_cell.length_b   1.000
_cell.length_c   1.000
_cell.angle_alpha   90.00
_cell.angle_beta   90.00
_cell.angle_gamma   90.00
#
_symmetry.space_group_name_H-M   'P 1'
#
loop_
_entity.id
_entity.type
_entity.pdbx_description
1 polymer ?
#
loop_
_entity_poly.entity_id
_entity_poly.type
_entity_poly.pdbx_seq_one_letter_code
_entity_poly.pdbx_strand_id
1 'polypeptide(L)'
;IDNLAEQHDVEIKDYWEVEFIRLLGSGVNRDNIDDEGNLIEKYEKEYVYYSFMDETTFNQITGENLKVADGTYFMIRKSSMYENQYNKYSDLDYVQNRFSRMGKELEYAGTAEHDGLVALTGFDNLARYVISDTDYATLKKNLPNDMIVKNILFNVNDLESSYAFARELYKEYCNRASEDMLKMTAYDEQQEKLSLEENGYYGYSDQVFPNAEHPEEFCDWKYAPFFKILDINNGFISFGVFYMLFIYVSVICLAAVGIIGYTRSMTVAVKNKQVFTDVRKLGGNNQYLKKILADQIRRVYMLPTLVGCSVMVLWYTIMLWQNDGRIVLSEIKIVFVELALSAVIGLYQYIVYRISMKQGEKVVITDEGI
;
A
#
# COMPACT_ATOMS: atom_id res chain seq x y z
N ILE A 1 -14.76 -6.83 -24.42
CA ILE A 1 -14.74 -7.14 -22.99
C ILE A 1 -15.72 -8.27 -22.72
N ASP A 2 -17.02 -8.09 -23.05
CA ASP A 2 -18.12 -9.02 -22.71
C ASP A 2 -17.87 -10.45 -23.22
N ASN A 3 -17.48 -10.60 -24.49
CA ASN A 3 -17.19 -11.91 -25.08
C ASN A 3 -16.04 -12.65 -24.34
N LEU A 4 -15.06 -11.90 -23.87
CA LEU A 4 -13.93 -12.45 -23.14
C LEU A 4 -14.34 -12.80 -21.69
N ALA A 5 -15.18 -11.99 -21.09
CA ALA A 5 -15.73 -12.24 -19.77
C ALA A 5 -16.57 -13.53 -19.76
N GLU A 6 -17.42 -13.74 -20.79
CA GLU A 6 -18.20 -14.97 -20.96
C GLU A 6 -17.28 -16.20 -21.14
N GLN A 7 -16.19 -16.10 -21.89
CA GLN A 7 -15.24 -17.21 -22.11
C GLN A 7 -14.54 -17.64 -20.82
N HIS A 8 -14.35 -16.74 -19.89
CA HIS A 8 -13.70 -16.99 -18.61
C HIS A 8 -14.69 -17.14 -17.44
N ASP A 9 -15.97 -17.19 -17.70
CA ASP A 9 -17.05 -17.28 -16.67
C ASP A 9 -16.96 -16.14 -15.63
N VAL A 10 -16.62 -14.95 -16.11
CA VAL A 10 -16.50 -13.73 -15.30
C VAL A 10 -17.72 -12.86 -15.52
N GLU A 11 -18.45 -12.55 -14.45
CA GLU A 11 -19.58 -11.63 -14.51
C GLU A 11 -19.10 -10.20 -14.22
N ILE A 12 -19.35 -9.32 -15.19
CA ILE A 12 -19.11 -7.87 -15.04
C ILE A 12 -20.31 -7.27 -14.35
N LYS A 13 -20.08 -6.60 -13.20
CA LYS A 13 -21.13 -5.94 -12.43
C LYS A 13 -21.38 -4.55 -12.97
N ASP A 14 -20.53 -3.65 -12.62
CA ASP A 14 -20.70 -2.24 -12.89
C ASP A 14 -19.81 -1.88 -14.08
N TYR A 15 -20.33 -1.07 -14.98
CA TYR A 15 -19.59 -0.63 -16.16
C TYR A 15 -19.83 0.87 -16.36
N TRP A 16 -18.75 1.64 -16.43
CA TRP A 16 -18.77 3.07 -16.66
C TRP A 16 -17.77 3.50 -17.71
N GLU A 17 -18.16 4.40 -18.57
CA GLU A 17 -17.25 5.14 -19.42
C GLU A 17 -17.00 6.50 -18.76
N VAL A 18 -15.73 6.75 -18.41
CA VAL A 18 -15.31 7.96 -17.74
C VAL A 18 -14.44 8.76 -18.66
N GLU A 19 -14.75 10.03 -18.78
CA GLU A 19 -13.98 10.95 -19.57
C GLU A 19 -13.25 11.95 -18.66
N PHE A 20 -11.95 12.08 -18.86
CA PHE A 20 -11.15 13.13 -18.26
C PHE A 20 -10.62 14.06 -19.34
N ILE A 21 -10.61 15.35 -19.08
CA ILE A 21 -9.89 16.32 -19.89
C ILE A 21 -8.56 16.67 -19.24
N ARG A 22 -7.50 16.73 -20.04
CA ARG A 22 -6.16 17.14 -19.59
C ARG A 22 -5.96 18.60 -19.90
N LEU A 23 -5.75 19.39 -18.87
CA LEU A 23 -5.57 20.82 -18.97
C LEU A 23 -4.25 21.22 -18.33
N LEU A 24 -3.63 22.21 -18.93
CA LEU A 24 -2.44 22.82 -18.36
C LEU A 24 -2.83 23.67 -17.17
N GLY A 25 -2.27 23.39 -16.01
CA GLY A 25 -2.54 24.13 -14.80
C GLY A 25 -1.29 24.71 -14.18
N SER A 26 -1.41 25.82 -13.49
CA SER A 26 -0.41 26.36 -12.61
C SER A 26 -0.89 26.29 -11.17
N GLY A 27 0.02 26.04 -10.25
CA GLY A 27 -0.30 25.92 -8.84
C GLY A 27 0.84 26.36 -7.94
N VAL A 28 0.53 26.55 -6.68
CA VAL A 28 1.52 26.85 -5.64
C VAL A 28 1.99 25.54 -5.03
N ASN A 29 3.29 25.27 -5.12
CA ASN A 29 3.86 24.15 -4.38
C ASN A 29 4.10 24.59 -2.93
N ARG A 30 3.34 24.03 -1.99
CA ARG A 30 3.46 24.37 -0.55
C ARG A 30 4.67 23.74 0.13
N ASP A 31 5.37 22.83 -0.54
CA ASP A 31 6.64 22.30 -0.03
C ASP A 31 7.74 23.38 0.02
N ASN A 32 7.51 24.50 -0.63
CA ASN A 32 8.35 25.65 -0.62
C ASN A 32 7.88 26.73 0.37
N ILE A 33 7.21 26.34 1.42
CA ILE A 33 6.86 27.24 2.53
C ILE A 33 7.93 27.13 3.60
N ASP A 34 8.45 28.27 4.08
CA ASP A 34 9.39 28.32 5.19
C ASP A 34 8.73 27.98 6.53
N ASP A 35 9.53 27.83 7.58
CA ASP A 35 9.05 27.52 8.93
C ASP A 35 8.10 28.60 9.51
N GLU A 36 8.08 29.77 8.91
CA GLU A 36 7.21 30.90 9.27
C GLU A 36 5.89 30.89 8.47
N GLY A 37 5.74 29.98 7.50
CA GLY A 37 4.55 29.84 6.66
C GLY A 37 4.54 30.75 5.42
N ASN A 38 5.68 31.39 5.08
CA ASN A 38 5.78 32.20 3.87
C ASN A 38 6.19 31.33 2.68
N LEU A 39 5.63 31.62 1.50
CA LEU A 39 6.04 31.00 0.25
C LEU A 39 7.49 31.37 -0.07
N ILE A 40 8.37 30.36 -0.13
CA ILE A 40 9.76 30.55 -0.55
C ILE A 40 9.84 30.76 -2.07
N GLU A 41 9.01 30.00 -2.82
CA GLU A 41 8.97 30.08 -4.26
C GLU A 41 7.54 29.83 -4.76
N LYS A 42 7.09 30.65 -5.71
CA LYS A 42 5.87 30.43 -6.45
C LYS A 42 6.24 29.97 -7.85
N TYR A 43 5.85 28.73 -8.20
CA TYR A 43 6.03 28.23 -9.55
C TYR A 43 5.01 28.89 -10.49
N GLU A 44 5.34 30.08 -10.98
CA GLU A 44 4.49 30.79 -11.94
C GLU A 44 4.65 30.26 -13.37
N LYS A 45 5.71 29.48 -13.64
CA LYS A 45 6.10 29.06 -14.98
C LYS A 45 6.02 27.56 -15.21
N GLU A 46 5.98 26.73 -14.17
CA GLU A 46 5.77 25.29 -14.34
C GLU A 46 4.30 25.01 -14.50
N TYR A 47 3.93 24.78 -15.75
CA TYR A 47 2.61 24.30 -16.08
C TYR A 47 2.65 22.77 -16.12
N VAL A 48 1.82 22.15 -15.31
CA VAL A 48 1.67 20.71 -15.27
C VAL A 48 0.28 20.35 -15.81
N TYR A 49 0.20 19.24 -16.55
CA TYR A 49 -1.08 18.74 -17.01
C TYR A 49 -1.80 18.01 -15.87
N TYR A 50 -3.00 18.48 -15.60
CA TYR A 50 -3.90 17.86 -14.63
C TYR A 50 -5.11 17.26 -15.32
N SER A 51 -5.66 16.21 -14.72
CA SER A 51 -6.84 15.52 -15.23
C SER A 51 -8.09 15.99 -14.49
N PHE A 52 -9.07 16.47 -15.25
CA PHE A 52 -10.35 16.98 -14.73
C PHE A 52 -11.50 16.12 -15.21
N MET A 53 -12.47 15.88 -14.33
CA MET A 53 -13.77 15.32 -14.66
C MET A 53 -14.88 16.26 -14.21
N ASP A 54 -16.05 16.07 -14.78
CA ASP A 54 -17.24 16.85 -14.42
C ASP A 54 -17.93 16.27 -13.16
N GLU A 55 -18.67 17.13 -12.46
CA GLU A 55 -19.43 16.81 -11.27
C GLU A 55 -20.46 15.69 -11.51
N THR A 56 -21.16 15.75 -12.63
CA THR A 56 -22.20 14.76 -12.96
C THR A 56 -21.61 13.37 -13.13
N THR A 57 -20.50 13.24 -13.87
CA THR A 57 -19.80 11.97 -14.04
C THR A 57 -19.26 11.43 -12.71
N PHE A 58 -18.66 12.29 -11.88
CA PHE A 58 -18.20 11.90 -10.55
C PHE A 58 -19.33 11.31 -9.70
N ASN A 59 -20.45 12.02 -9.61
CA ASN A 59 -21.61 11.59 -8.82
C ASN A 59 -22.22 10.28 -9.33
N GLN A 60 -22.26 10.08 -10.65
CA GLN A 60 -22.78 8.83 -11.25
C GLN A 60 -21.93 7.61 -10.88
N ILE A 61 -20.61 7.76 -10.85
CA ILE A 61 -19.68 6.65 -10.57
C ILE A 61 -19.61 6.35 -9.08
N THR A 62 -19.56 7.38 -8.24
CA THR A 62 -19.38 7.23 -6.80
C THR A 62 -20.69 6.99 -6.05
N GLY A 63 -21.81 7.37 -6.62
CA GLY A 63 -23.11 7.41 -5.94
C GLY A 63 -23.21 8.56 -4.94
N GLU A 64 -22.26 9.50 -4.95
CA GLU A 64 -22.26 10.68 -4.10
C GLU A 64 -23.17 11.78 -4.65
N ASN A 65 -23.30 12.85 -3.93
CA ASN A 65 -24.04 14.05 -4.35
C ASN A 65 -23.17 15.29 -4.10
N LEU A 66 -21.96 15.24 -4.67
CA LEU A 66 -21.02 16.35 -4.63
C LEU A 66 -21.58 17.51 -5.46
N LYS A 67 -21.48 18.73 -4.96
CA LYS A 67 -21.81 19.95 -5.70
C LYS A 67 -20.59 20.84 -5.76
N VAL A 68 -20.20 21.17 -6.99
CA VAL A 68 -19.03 21.99 -7.27
C VAL A 68 -19.49 23.33 -7.82
N ALA A 69 -19.15 24.42 -7.15
CA ALA A 69 -19.47 25.76 -7.64
C ALA A 69 -18.58 26.14 -8.83
N ASP A 70 -19.09 26.95 -9.75
CA ASP A 70 -18.29 27.48 -10.86
C ASP A 70 -17.07 28.24 -10.33
N GLY A 71 -15.90 27.98 -10.89
CA GLY A 71 -14.63 28.54 -10.44
C GLY A 71 -14.00 27.84 -9.25
N THR A 72 -14.53 26.69 -8.84
CA THR A 72 -13.96 25.89 -7.76
C THR A 72 -13.65 24.46 -8.21
N TYR A 73 -12.83 23.76 -7.44
CA TYR A 73 -12.53 22.35 -7.68
C TYR A 73 -12.42 21.53 -6.38
N PHE A 74 -12.71 20.25 -6.50
CA PHE A 74 -12.41 19.24 -5.49
C PHE A 74 -11.29 18.33 -5.97
N MET A 75 -10.35 18.00 -5.07
CA MET A 75 -9.30 17.02 -5.35
C MET A 75 -9.79 15.62 -4.99
N ILE A 76 -9.67 14.67 -5.91
CA ILE A 76 -9.99 13.26 -5.64
C ILE A 76 -8.79 12.60 -4.93
N ARG A 77 -9.03 11.97 -3.80
CA ARG A 77 -8.01 11.25 -3.00
C ARG A 77 -8.46 9.85 -2.61
N LYS A 78 -7.49 8.99 -2.29
CA LYS A 78 -7.78 7.75 -1.56
C LYS A 78 -8.14 8.07 -0.12
N SER A 79 -9.11 7.34 0.44
CA SER A 79 -9.46 7.43 1.86
C SER A 79 -8.31 7.04 2.80
N SER A 80 -7.37 6.20 2.31
CA SER A 80 -6.17 5.78 3.01
C SER A 80 -4.95 6.66 2.72
N MET A 81 -5.08 7.67 1.86
CA MET A 81 -3.97 8.59 1.59
C MET A 81 -3.79 9.55 2.76
N TYR A 82 -2.59 9.50 3.30
CA TYR A 82 -2.13 10.43 4.31
C TYR A 82 -2.24 11.87 3.80
N GLU A 83 -2.85 12.75 4.60
CA GLU A 83 -2.58 14.17 4.50
C GLU A 83 -1.14 14.44 4.90
N ASN A 84 -0.22 13.90 4.18
CA ASN A 84 1.17 14.20 4.36
C ASN A 84 1.37 15.65 3.96
N GLN A 85 2.24 16.34 4.65
CA GLN A 85 2.66 17.68 4.27
C GLN A 85 2.98 17.77 2.77
N TYR A 86 3.54 16.73 2.16
CA TYR A 86 3.89 16.61 0.75
C TYR A 86 2.70 16.58 -0.24
N ASN A 87 1.51 16.18 0.17
CA ASN A 87 0.34 16.17 -0.70
C ASN A 87 -0.54 17.41 -0.55
N LYS A 88 -0.08 18.33 0.24
CA LYS A 88 -0.80 19.57 0.47
C LYS A 88 -0.79 20.53 -0.74
N TYR A 89 -0.58 20.33 -2.10
CA TYR A 89 0.28 21.05 -2.48
C TYR A 89 0.59 21.70 -3.76
N SER A 90 0.07 21.29 -4.75
CA SER A 90 -0.25 22.19 -5.82
C SER A 90 -1.67 22.71 -5.55
N ASP A 91 -1.83 23.76 -4.81
CA ASP A 91 -3.07 24.52 -4.92
C ASP A 91 -3.12 25.00 -6.36
N LEU A 92 -3.83 24.24 -7.17
CA LEU A 92 -4.13 24.63 -8.52
C LEU A 92 -4.91 25.94 -8.45
N ASP A 93 -4.33 27.01 -8.96
CA ASP A 93 -4.97 28.34 -8.95
C ASP A 93 -5.45 28.77 -10.33
N TYR A 94 -4.92 28.15 -11.39
CA TYR A 94 -5.28 28.51 -12.75
C TYR A 94 -5.17 27.30 -13.68
N VAL A 95 -6.13 27.16 -14.58
CA VAL A 95 -6.12 26.16 -15.66
C VAL A 95 -6.32 26.81 -17.02
N GLN A 96 -5.70 26.24 -18.02
CA GLN A 96 -5.79 26.73 -19.37
C GLN A 96 -5.99 25.62 -20.40
N ASN A 97 -7.00 25.81 -21.25
CA ASN A 97 -7.09 25.13 -22.53
C ASN A 97 -6.32 25.95 -23.57
N ARG A 98 -5.11 25.53 -23.91
CA ARG A 98 -4.23 26.26 -24.85
C ARG A 98 -4.80 26.33 -26.26
N PHE A 99 -5.63 25.40 -26.67
CA PHE A 99 -6.18 25.30 -28.03
C PHE A 99 -7.31 26.31 -28.27
N SER A 100 -8.12 26.56 -27.25
CA SER A 100 -9.16 27.60 -27.31
C SER A 100 -8.69 28.93 -26.75
N ARG A 101 -7.50 29.01 -26.15
CA ARG A 101 -6.99 30.15 -25.38
C ARG A 101 -7.90 30.57 -24.23
N MET A 102 -8.71 29.62 -23.74
CA MET A 102 -9.58 29.83 -22.59
C MET A 102 -8.84 29.41 -21.33
N GLY A 103 -8.75 30.30 -20.38
CA GLY A 103 -8.21 30.04 -19.07
C GLY A 103 -9.22 30.38 -18.00
N LYS A 104 -9.09 29.74 -16.84
CA LYS A 104 -9.95 29.98 -15.70
C LYS A 104 -9.17 29.87 -14.40
N GLU A 105 -9.40 30.84 -13.51
CA GLU A 105 -8.99 30.73 -12.12
C GLU A 105 -9.88 29.72 -11.42
N LEU A 106 -9.27 28.83 -10.63
CA LEU A 106 -9.97 27.82 -9.86
C LEU A 106 -9.54 27.91 -8.39
N GLU A 107 -10.51 27.83 -7.51
CA GLU A 107 -10.30 27.88 -6.06
C GLU A 107 -10.55 26.48 -5.45
N TYR A 108 -9.69 26.06 -4.55
CA TYR A 108 -9.85 24.80 -3.85
C TYR A 108 -11.07 24.81 -2.92
N ALA A 109 -12.04 23.94 -3.18
CA ALA A 109 -13.26 23.81 -2.41
C ALA A 109 -13.22 22.65 -1.39
N GLY A 110 -12.36 21.64 -1.62
CA GLY A 110 -12.28 20.50 -0.74
C GLY A 110 -11.69 19.25 -1.39
N THR A 111 -11.79 18.14 -0.67
CA THR A 111 -11.33 16.83 -1.11
C THR A 111 -12.51 15.86 -1.22
N ALA A 112 -12.58 15.14 -2.32
CA ALA A 112 -13.47 14.01 -2.51
C ALA A 112 -12.70 12.70 -2.34
N GLU A 113 -13.11 11.85 -1.38
CA GLU A 113 -12.41 10.60 -1.09
C GLU A 113 -13.04 9.46 -1.87
N HIS A 114 -12.30 8.89 -2.83
CA HIS A 114 -12.76 7.72 -3.57
C HIS A 114 -11.60 6.85 -4.05
N ASP A 115 -11.44 5.69 -3.40
CA ASP A 115 -10.31 4.79 -3.64
C ASP A 115 -10.24 4.26 -5.08
N GLY A 116 -11.38 3.94 -5.67
CA GLY A 116 -11.46 3.38 -7.02
C GLY A 116 -11.00 4.35 -8.11
N LEU A 117 -11.31 5.64 -7.99
CA LEU A 117 -10.94 6.63 -8.99
C LEU A 117 -9.46 7.03 -8.96
N VAL A 118 -8.82 6.92 -7.80
CA VAL A 118 -7.38 7.23 -7.67
C VAL A 118 -6.51 6.05 -8.11
N ALA A 119 -7.00 4.82 -7.98
CA ALA A 119 -6.26 3.61 -8.37
C ALA A 119 -6.13 3.42 -9.88
N LEU A 120 -6.83 4.23 -10.68
CA LEU A 120 -7.01 4.03 -12.11
C LEU A 120 -5.84 4.41 -12.99
N THR A 121 -4.71 4.81 -12.44
CA THR A 121 -3.61 5.25 -13.27
C THR A 121 -2.29 4.72 -12.82
N GLY A 122 -1.70 3.93 -13.65
CA GLY A 122 -0.27 3.65 -13.57
C GLY A 122 0.57 4.89 -13.86
N PHE A 123 0.05 5.88 -14.58
CA PHE A 123 0.84 6.97 -15.14
C PHE A 123 0.45 8.40 -14.80
N ASP A 124 -0.83 8.68 -14.64
CA ASP A 124 -1.24 9.97 -14.11
C ASP A 124 -1.17 9.92 -12.58
N ASN A 125 0.02 9.91 -12.03
CA ASN A 125 0.27 10.26 -10.62
C ASN A 125 -0.14 11.71 -10.33
N LEU A 126 -0.60 12.42 -11.34
CA LEU A 126 -1.16 13.76 -11.23
C LEU A 126 -2.52 13.68 -10.55
N ALA A 127 -2.70 14.53 -9.57
CA ALA A 127 -3.96 14.67 -8.88
C ALA A 127 -5.12 14.83 -9.86
N ARG A 128 -6.22 14.15 -9.60
CA ARG A 128 -7.45 14.28 -10.38
C ARG A 128 -8.38 15.21 -9.67
N TYR A 129 -9.07 16.01 -10.46
CA TYR A 129 -9.92 17.06 -9.95
C TYR A 129 -11.34 16.93 -10.51
N VAL A 130 -12.33 17.29 -9.68
CA VAL A 130 -13.72 17.44 -10.07
C VAL A 130 -14.02 18.94 -10.16
N ILE A 131 -14.55 19.36 -11.29
CA ILE A 131 -15.01 20.73 -11.53
C ILE A 131 -16.49 20.75 -11.89
N SER A 132 -17.13 21.92 -11.88
CA SER A 132 -18.53 22.04 -12.27
C SER A 132 -18.73 21.63 -13.73
N ASP A 133 -19.92 21.14 -14.05
CA ASP A 133 -20.32 20.77 -15.43
C ASP A 133 -20.15 21.95 -16.39
N THR A 134 -20.46 23.18 -15.93
CA THR A 134 -20.30 24.42 -16.69
C THR A 134 -18.85 24.70 -17.05
N ASP A 135 -17.95 24.58 -16.07
CA ASP A 135 -16.53 24.80 -16.26
C ASP A 135 -15.91 23.73 -17.15
N TYR A 136 -16.31 22.47 -16.91
CA TYR A 136 -15.88 21.35 -17.73
C TYR A 136 -16.26 21.55 -19.21
N ALA A 137 -17.52 21.86 -19.49
CA ALA A 137 -17.98 22.11 -20.86
C ALA A 137 -17.25 23.29 -21.53
N THR A 138 -16.96 24.33 -20.75
CA THR A 138 -16.24 25.51 -21.24
C THR A 138 -14.79 25.20 -21.56
N LEU A 139 -14.09 24.52 -20.66
CA LEU A 139 -12.68 24.18 -20.80
C LEU A 139 -12.44 23.07 -21.84
N LYS A 140 -13.40 22.18 -22.04
CA LYS A 140 -13.33 21.11 -23.06
C LYS A 140 -13.47 21.64 -24.49
N LYS A 141 -14.02 22.83 -24.68
CA LYS A 141 -14.31 23.37 -26.01
C LYS A 141 -13.06 23.47 -26.88
N ASN A 142 -13.10 22.82 -28.08
CA ASN A 142 -11.98 22.75 -29.02
C ASN A 142 -10.73 22.05 -28.47
N LEU A 143 -10.88 21.23 -27.45
CA LEU A 143 -9.78 20.41 -26.95
C LEU A 143 -9.53 19.24 -27.93
N PRO A 144 -8.28 18.97 -28.34
CA PRO A 144 -7.98 17.84 -29.22
C PRO A 144 -8.18 16.51 -28.51
N ASN A 145 -8.36 15.45 -29.30
CA ASN A 145 -8.69 14.12 -28.76
C ASN A 145 -7.58 13.50 -27.90
N ASP A 146 -6.33 13.87 -28.11
CA ASP A 146 -5.18 13.43 -27.31
C ASP A 146 -5.18 14.02 -25.90
N MET A 147 -5.91 15.11 -25.69
CA MET A 147 -6.15 15.71 -24.37
C MET A 147 -7.44 15.23 -23.70
N ILE A 148 -8.18 14.34 -24.34
CA ILE A 148 -9.39 13.73 -23.79
C ILE A 148 -9.10 12.25 -23.54
N VAL A 149 -9.03 11.88 -22.26
CA VAL A 149 -8.74 10.50 -21.84
C VAL A 149 -10.06 9.82 -21.50
N LYS A 150 -10.38 8.76 -22.23
CA LYS A 150 -11.56 7.93 -21.95
C LYS A 150 -11.11 6.63 -21.27
N ASN A 151 -11.62 6.42 -20.09
CA ASN A 151 -11.37 5.20 -19.32
C ASN A 151 -12.66 4.38 -19.23
N ILE A 152 -12.53 3.10 -19.39
CA ILE A 152 -13.58 2.13 -19.12
C ILE A 152 -13.31 1.55 -17.73
N LEU A 153 -14.26 1.72 -16.82
CA LEU A 153 -14.21 1.17 -15.47
C LEU A 153 -15.24 0.07 -15.34
N PHE A 154 -14.87 -1.03 -14.76
CA PHE A 154 -15.81 -2.10 -14.44
C PHE A 154 -15.39 -2.86 -13.19
N ASN A 155 -16.37 -3.42 -12.50
CA ASN A 155 -16.19 -4.34 -11.40
C ASN A 155 -16.53 -5.76 -11.83
N VAL A 156 -15.90 -6.74 -11.22
CA VAL A 156 -16.20 -8.16 -11.40
C VAL A 156 -16.77 -8.74 -10.10
N ASN A 157 -17.55 -9.82 -10.22
CA ASN A 157 -18.16 -10.46 -9.06
C ASN A 157 -17.12 -11.08 -8.13
N ASP A 158 -16.15 -11.78 -8.70
CA ASP A 158 -15.08 -12.44 -7.97
C ASP A 158 -13.72 -12.01 -8.54
N LEU A 159 -12.96 -11.34 -7.69
CA LEU A 159 -11.65 -10.82 -8.08
C LEU A 159 -10.64 -11.95 -8.32
N GLU A 160 -10.62 -13.00 -7.49
CA GLU A 160 -9.62 -14.06 -7.59
C GLU A 160 -9.80 -14.90 -8.87
N SER A 161 -11.03 -15.22 -9.24
CA SER A 161 -11.33 -15.96 -10.48
C SER A 161 -11.08 -15.14 -11.75
N SER A 162 -11.02 -13.83 -11.65
CA SER A 162 -10.83 -12.92 -12.80
C SER A 162 -9.39 -12.83 -13.32
N TYR A 163 -8.41 -13.52 -12.71
CA TYR A 163 -7.00 -13.41 -13.09
C TYR A 163 -6.73 -13.77 -14.56
N ALA A 164 -7.27 -14.90 -15.01
CA ALA A 164 -7.09 -15.36 -16.39
C ALA A 164 -7.73 -14.39 -17.41
N PHE A 165 -8.94 -13.93 -17.08
CA PHE A 165 -9.65 -12.91 -17.86
C PHE A 165 -8.85 -11.60 -17.96
N ALA A 166 -8.36 -11.09 -16.85
CA ALA A 166 -7.60 -9.84 -16.81
C ALA A 166 -6.31 -9.93 -17.62
N ARG A 167 -5.61 -11.07 -17.54
CA ARG A 167 -4.39 -11.32 -18.30
C ARG A 167 -4.64 -11.39 -19.81
N GLU A 168 -5.70 -12.07 -20.23
CA GLU A 168 -6.04 -12.18 -21.64
C GLU A 168 -6.58 -10.86 -22.20
N LEU A 169 -7.36 -10.13 -21.42
CA LEU A 169 -7.83 -8.79 -21.79
C LEU A 169 -6.65 -7.80 -21.93
N TYR A 170 -5.67 -7.85 -21.04
CA TYR A 170 -4.44 -7.07 -21.18
C TYR A 170 -3.71 -7.39 -22.48
N LYS A 171 -3.51 -8.68 -22.76
CA LYS A 171 -2.87 -9.15 -23.98
C LYS A 171 -3.62 -8.72 -25.24
N GLU A 172 -4.94 -8.89 -25.27
CA GLU A 172 -5.77 -8.49 -26.41
C GLU A 172 -5.76 -6.98 -26.60
N TYR A 173 -5.79 -6.21 -25.52
CA TYR A 173 -5.70 -4.76 -25.56
C TYR A 173 -4.36 -4.28 -26.14
N CYS A 174 -3.24 -4.82 -25.67
CA CYS A 174 -1.92 -4.51 -26.22
C CYS A 174 -1.81 -4.86 -27.72
N ASN A 175 -2.32 -6.03 -28.11
CA ASN A 175 -2.28 -6.48 -29.50
C ASN A 175 -3.14 -5.65 -30.46
N ARG A 176 -4.16 -4.97 -29.94
CA ARG A 176 -5.03 -4.07 -30.72
C ARG A 176 -4.51 -2.63 -30.80
N ALA A 177 -3.53 -2.29 -29.97
CA ALA A 177 -2.95 -0.97 -29.99
C ALA A 177 -2.20 -0.72 -31.33
N SER A 178 -2.35 0.49 -31.86
CA SER A 178 -1.58 0.89 -33.05
C SER A 178 -0.10 1.05 -32.70
N GLU A 179 0.79 0.96 -33.70
CA GLU A 179 2.22 1.18 -33.48
C GLU A 179 2.50 2.55 -32.84
N ASP A 180 1.73 3.56 -33.21
CA ASP A 180 1.89 4.90 -32.64
C ASP A 180 1.45 4.93 -31.16
N MET A 181 0.37 4.26 -30.81
CA MET A 181 -0.06 4.13 -29.41
C MET A 181 0.94 3.35 -28.56
N LEU A 182 1.55 2.31 -29.10
CA LEU A 182 2.57 1.51 -28.40
C LEU A 182 3.87 2.28 -28.17
N LYS A 183 4.16 3.28 -28.99
CA LYS A 183 5.33 4.15 -28.82
C LYS A 183 5.13 5.26 -27.79
N MET A 184 3.89 5.51 -27.38
CA MET A 184 3.57 6.56 -26.42
C MET A 184 3.80 6.06 -25.00
N THR A 185 4.83 6.55 -24.37
CA THR A 185 5.04 6.50 -22.94
C THR A 185 4.07 7.48 -22.23
N ALA A 186 4.26 7.74 -20.95
CA ALA A 186 3.64 8.90 -20.29
C ALA A 186 4.03 10.26 -20.93
N TYR A 187 4.86 10.20 -21.94
CA TYR A 187 5.31 11.26 -22.78
C TYR A 187 4.16 12.09 -23.36
N ASP A 188 4.27 13.37 -23.16
CA ASP A 188 3.37 14.36 -23.71
C ASP A 188 4.14 15.26 -24.69
N GLU A 189 3.81 15.18 -25.97
CA GLU A 189 4.48 15.95 -27.03
C GLU A 189 4.43 17.46 -26.79
N GLN A 190 3.39 17.95 -26.12
CA GLN A 190 3.30 19.37 -25.78
C GLN A 190 4.20 19.74 -24.61
N GLN A 191 4.29 18.87 -23.63
CA GLN A 191 5.18 19.05 -22.49
C GLN A 191 6.64 18.98 -22.93
N GLU A 192 6.97 18.11 -23.89
CA GLU A 192 8.29 18.10 -24.52
C GLU A 192 8.63 19.43 -25.16
N LYS A 193 7.73 19.95 -26.01
CA LYS A 193 7.96 21.22 -26.69
C LYS A 193 8.17 22.37 -25.70
N LEU A 194 7.37 22.43 -24.65
CA LEU A 194 7.51 23.44 -23.61
C LEU A 194 8.82 23.30 -22.86
N SER A 195 9.16 22.07 -22.45
CA SER A 195 10.38 21.79 -21.73
C SER A 195 11.62 22.06 -22.57
N LEU A 196 11.58 21.75 -23.87
CA LEU A 196 12.66 22.09 -24.81
C LEU A 196 12.80 23.59 -25.02
N GLU A 197 11.68 24.33 -25.09
CA GLU A 197 11.70 25.79 -25.22
C GLU A 197 12.22 26.48 -23.95
N GLU A 198 11.87 25.98 -22.75
CA GLU A 198 12.25 26.59 -21.46
C GLU A 198 13.58 26.11 -20.92
N ASN A 199 13.85 24.80 -20.99
CA ASN A 199 14.99 24.16 -20.34
C ASN A 199 16.05 23.62 -21.30
N GLY A 200 15.74 23.55 -22.59
CA GLY A 200 16.65 23.02 -23.61
C GLY A 200 16.77 21.49 -23.63
N TYR A 201 16.08 20.79 -22.75
CA TYR A 201 16.04 19.32 -22.72
C TYR A 201 14.70 18.82 -22.20
N TYR A 202 14.37 17.55 -22.54
CA TYR A 202 13.25 16.81 -21.99
C TYR A 202 13.73 15.47 -21.46
N GLY A 203 13.43 15.16 -20.22
CA GLY A 203 14.00 14.03 -19.49
C GLY A 203 13.41 12.65 -19.84
N TYR A 204 12.38 12.58 -20.68
CA TYR A 204 11.76 11.33 -21.09
C TYR A 204 12.18 10.92 -22.50
N SER A 205 13.21 10.12 -22.62
CA SER A 205 13.73 9.70 -23.92
C SER A 205 13.45 8.24 -24.27
N ASP A 206 13.11 7.40 -23.31
CA ASP A 206 13.04 5.96 -23.56
C ASP A 206 11.60 5.50 -23.74
N GLN A 207 11.30 5.11 -24.98
CA GLN A 207 10.03 4.45 -25.31
C GLN A 207 10.05 3.03 -24.74
N VAL A 208 9.17 2.75 -23.80
CA VAL A 208 8.99 1.41 -23.23
C VAL A 208 7.73 0.80 -23.84
N PHE A 209 7.91 -0.34 -24.51
CA PHE A 209 6.79 -1.06 -25.11
C PHE A 209 6.16 -1.99 -24.08
N PRO A 210 4.82 -2.04 -24.00
CA PRO A 210 4.15 -3.00 -23.13
C PRO A 210 4.43 -4.42 -23.61
N ASN A 211 4.78 -5.31 -22.68
CA ASN A 211 4.93 -6.72 -22.98
C ASN A 211 3.57 -7.41 -22.83
N ALA A 212 2.91 -7.71 -23.95
CA ALA A 212 1.59 -8.32 -23.96
C ALA A 212 1.53 -9.70 -23.26
N GLU A 213 2.64 -10.43 -23.22
CA GLU A 213 2.73 -11.74 -22.57
C GLU A 213 3.08 -11.64 -21.08
N HIS A 214 3.66 -10.53 -20.66
CA HIS A 214 4.15 -10.30 -19.32
C HIS A 214 3.59 -8.99 -18.72
N PRO A 215 2.30 -8.96 -18.36
CA PRO A 215 1.66 -7.79 -17.78
C PRO A 215 2.25 -7.40 -16.39
N GLU A 216 3.06 -8.28 -15.81
CA GLU A 216 3.80 -8.06 -14.58
C GLU A 216 5.04 -7.18 -14.75
N GLU A 217 5.55 -7.01 -15.98
CA GLU A 217 6.66 -6.13 -16.26
C GLU A 217 6.19 -4.68 -16.21
N PHE A 218 6.92 -3.86 -15.45
CA PHE A 218 6.62 -2.44 -15.39
C PHE A 218 6.80 -1.81 -16.77
N CYS A 219 5.76 -1.13 -17.22
CA CYS A 219 5.77 -0.43 -18.49
C CYS A 219 5.19 0.98 -18.32
N ASP A 220 5.98 1.97 -18.73
CA ASP A 220 5.61 3.39 -18.71
C ASP A 220 4.72 3.75 -19.91
N TRP A 221 3.69 3.00 -20.14
CA TRP A 221 2.79 3.19 -21.27
C TRP A 221 1.55 4.01 -20.87
N LYS A 222 1.34 5.13 -21.54
CA LYS A 222 0.24 6.07 -21.27
C LYS A 222 -1.15 5.43 -21.29
N TYR A 223 -1.35 4.40 -22.09
CA TYR A 223 -2.62 3.71 -22.24
C TYR A 223 -2.65 2.34 -21.56
N ALA A 224 -1.70 2.06 -20.66
CA ALA A 224 -1.65 0.78 -19.97
C ALA A 224 -2.97 0.49 -19.25
N PRO A 225 -3.63 -0.64 -19.53
CA PRO A 225 -4.80 -1.03 -18.77
C PRO A 225 -4.40 -1.49 -17.37
N PHE A 226 -5.13 -1.07 -16.37
CA PHE A 226 -4.87 -1.43 -14.98
C PHE A 226 -5.89 -2.44 -14.49
N PHE A 227 -5.42 -3.57 -13.98
CA PHE A 227 -6.25 -4.60 -13.37
C PHE A 227 -5.77 -4.89 -11.96
N LYS A 228 -6.64 -4.64 -10.98
CA LYS A 228 -6.34 -4.84 -9.57
C LYS A 228 -5.81 -6.23 -9.25
N ILE A 229 -6.33 -7.28 -9.93
CA ILE A 229 -5.88 -8.66 -9.68
C ILE A 229 -4.45 -8.90 -10.21
N LEU A 230 -4.08 -8.29 -11.33
CA LEU A 230 -2.71 -8.39 -11.87
C LEU A 230 -1.73 -7.66 -10.95
N ASP A 231 -2.10 -6.47 -10.47
CA ASP A 231 -1.28 -5.69 -9.56
C ASP A 231 -1.05 -6.40 -8.22
N ILE A 232 -2.10 -6.99 -7.64
CA ILE A 232 -1.98 -7.83 -6.44
C ILE A 232 -1.03 -9.01 -6.69
N ASN A 233 -1.18 -9.71 -7.81
CA ASN A 233 -0.32 -10.85 -8.15
C ASN A 233 1.14 -10.42 -8.36
N ASN A 234 1.37 -9.31 -9.04
CA ASN A 234 2.70 -8.73 -9.24
C ASN A 234 3.35 -8.34 -7.91
N GLY A 235 2.58 -7.78 -7.00
CA GLY A 235 3.01 -7.51 -5.64
C GLY A 235 3.48 -8.79 -4.93
N PHE A 236 2.72 -9.88 -5.01
CA PHE A 236 3.11 -11.17 -4.45
C PHE A 236 4.37 -11.75 -5.10
N ILE A 237 4.52 -11.67 -6.41
CA ILE A 237 5.71 -12.15 -7.13
C ILE A 237 6.92 -11.30 -6.74
N SER A 238 6.82 -9.99 -6.79
CA SER A 238 7.93 -9.06 -6.51
C SER A 238 8.44 -9.16 -5.07
N PHE A 239 7.52 -9.30 -4.12
CA PHE A 239 7.88 -9.44 -2.70
C PHE A 239 8.03 -10.91 -2.25
N GLY A 240 7.70 -11.88 -3.08
CA GLY A 240 7.72 -13.30 -2.73
C GLY A 240 9.08 -13.78 -2.24
N VAL A 241 10.16 -13.34 -2.85
CA VAL A 241 11.54 -13.67 -2.43
C VAL A 241 11.83 -13.11 -1.03
N PHE A 242 11.40 -11.89 -0.74
CA PHE A 242 11.55 -11.28 0.58
C PHE A 242 10.71 -12.01 1.63
N TYR A 243 9.47 -12.38 1.32
CA TYR A 243 8.64 -13.18 2.24
C TYR A 243 9.27 -14.52 2.56
N MET A 244 9.79 -15.24 1.56
CA MET A 244 10.50 -16.51 1.76
C MET A 244 11.74 -16.31 2.63
N LEU A 245 12.52 -15.27 2.39
CA LEU A 245 13.69 -14.94 3.20
C LEU A 245 13.31 -14.65 4.66
N PHE A 246 12.28 -13.82 4.88
CA PHE A 246 11.82 -13.50 6.24
C PHE A 246 11.27 -14.72 6.97
N ILE A 247 10.52 -15.60 6.31
CA ILE A 247 10.04 -16.86 6.88
C ILE A 247 11.23 -17.74 7.27
N TYR A 248 12.20 -17.90 6.39
CA TYR A 248 13.40 -18.68 6.65
C TYR A 248 14.19 -18.17 7.87
N VAL A 249 14.47 -16.87 7.91
CA VAL A 249 15.16 -16.24 9.05
C VAL A 249 14.34 -16.39 10.33
N SER A 250 13.02 -16.24 10.28
CA SER A 250 12.13 -16.39 11.43
C SER A 250 12.18 -17.81 11.99
N VAL A 251 12.17 -18.82 11.14
CA VAL A 251 12.30 -20.24 11.56
C VAL A 251 13.63 -20.49 12.25
N ILE A 252 14.74 -19.99 11.70
CA ILE A 252 16.06 -20.10 12.31
C ILE A 252 16.08 -19.40 13.68
N CYS A 253 15.55 -18.18 13.76
CA CYS A 253 15.49 -17.43 15.01
C CYS A 253 14.66 -18.17 16.09
N LEU A 254 13.50 -18.72 15.72
CA LEU A 254 12.67 -19.50 16.64
C LEU A 254 13.41 -20.75 17.13
N ALA A 255 14.09 -21.48 16.26
CA ALA A 255 14.90 -22.63 16.64
C ALA A 255 16.03 -22.23 17.60
N ALA A 256 16.75 -21.14 17.27
CA ALA A 256 17.85 -20.64 18.14
C ALA A 256 17.33 -20.22 19.52
N VAL A 257 16.22 -19.50 19.59
CA VAL A 257 15.58 -19.09 20.86
C VAL A 257 15.16 -20.30 21.68
N GLY A 258 14.62 -21.35 21.02
CA GLY A 258 14.26 -22.61 21.67
C GLY A 258 15.46 -23.28 22.28
N ILE A 259 16.58 -23.42 21.55
CA ILE A 259 17.83 -24.03 22.02
C ILE A 259 18.45 -23.22 23.18
N ILE A 260 18.54 -21.89 23.04
CA ILE A 260 19.07 -21.00 24.08
C ILE A 260 18.24 -21.09 25.35
N GLY A 261 16.92 -21.03 25.23
CA GLY A 261 15.99 -21.14 26.36
C GLY A 261 16.11 -22.47 27.06
N TYR A 262 16.17 -23.57 26.30
CA TYR A 262 16.40 -24.91 26.84
C TYR A 262 17.73 -25.02 27.57
N THR A 263 18.83 -24.62 26.94
CA THR A 263 20.18 -24.67 27.51
C THR A 263 20.26 -23.83 28.79
N ARG A 264 19.71 -22.63 28.80
CA ARG A 264 19.69 -21.77 29.99
C ARG A 264 18.86 -22.39 31.12
N SER A 265 17.75 -23.02 30.82
CA SER A 265 16.91 -23.72 31.80
C SER A 265 17.67 -24.93 32.42
N MET A 266 18.40 -25.70 31.60
CA MET A 266 19.24 -26.78 32.09
C MET A 266 20.38 -26.27 32.96
N THR A 267 21.03 -25.17 32.56
CA THR A 267 22.09 -24.53 33.37
C THR A 267 21.55 -24.10 34.73
N VAL A 268 20.36 -23.53 34.80
CA VAL A 268 19.70 -23.16 36.06
C VAL A 268 19.42 -24.40 36.91
N ALA A 269 18.91 -25.46 36.31
CA ALA A 269 18.62 -26.71 37.04
C ALA A 269 19.89 -27.34 37.59
N VAL A 270 20.95 -27.47 36.80
CA VAL A 270 22.22 -28.05 37.22
C VAL A 270 22.92 -27.21 38.28
N LYS A 271 22.99 -25.88 38.08
CA LYS A 271 23.64 -24.97 39.05
C LYS A 271 22.98 -24.97 40.41
N ASN A 272 21.66 -25.13 40.45
CA ASN A 272 20.91 -25.14 41.68
C ASN A 272 20.71 -26.56 42.28
N LYS A 273 21.23 -27.61 41.64
CA LYS A 273 21.07 -29.01 42.11
C LYS A 273 21.45 -29.19 43.57
N GLN A 274 22.59 -28.62 43.99
CA GLN A 274 23.07 -28.73 45.37
C GLN A 274 22.11 -28.02 46.34
N VAL A 275 21.65 -26.82 46.01
CA VAL A 275 20.68 -26.08 46.82
C VAL A 275 19.38 -26.84 46.99
N PHE A 276 18.89 -27.46 45.93
CA PHE A 276 17.68 -28.31 45.99
C PHE A 276 17.90 -29.56 46.87
N THR A 277 19.09 -30.15 46.84
CA THR A 277 19.48 -31.29 47.71
C THR A 277 19.49 -30.86 49.18
N ASP A 278 20.03 -29.69 49.49
CA ASP A 278 20.11 -29.19 50.87
C ASP A 278 18.69 -28.83 51.39
N VAL A 279 17.85 -28.20 50.56
CA VAL A 279 16.43 -27.93 50.90
C VAL A 279 15.67 -29.24 51.17
N ARG A 280 15.96 -30.32 50.41
CA ARG A 280 15.37 -31.65 50.67
C ARG A 280 15.81 -32.21 51.99
N LYS A 281 17.09 -32.11 52.37
CA LYS A 281 17.60 -32.54 53.68
C LYS A 281 16.97 -31.78 54.83
N LEU A 282 16.56 -30.53 54.61
CA LEU A 282 15.83 -29.73 55.59
C LEU A 282 14.31 -30.02 55.64
N GLY A 283 13.84 -31.08 54.92
CA GLY A 283 12.46 -31.51 54.94
C GLY A 283 11.59 -30.91 53.84
N GLY A 284 12.21 -30.31 52.82
CA GLY A 284 11.46 -29.76 51.66
C GLY A 284 10.79 -30.85 50.82
N ASN A 285 9.48 -30.77 50.63
CA ASN A 285 8.71 -31.72 49.83
C ASN A 285 9.01 -31.55 48.31
N ASN A 286 8.99 -32.65 47.59
CA ASN A 286 9.17 -32.67 46.11
C ASN A 286 8.25 -31.73 45.36
N GLN A 287 7.01 -31.53 45.83
CA GLN A 287 6.07 -30.56 45.21
C GLN A 287 6.56 -29.11 45.37
N TYR A 288 7.14 -28.78 46.51
CA TYR A 288 7.73 -27.45 46.76
C TYR A 288 8.93 -27.19 45.85
N LEU A 289 9.82 -28.20 45.73
CA LEU A 289 10.99 -28.11 44.84
C LEU A 289 10.58 -27.92 43.37
N LYS A 290 9.56 -28.67 42.90
CA LYS A 290 9.00 -28.51 41.57
C LYS A 290 8.44 -27.10 41.34
N LYS A 291 7.77 -26.53 42.32
CA LYS A 291 7.24 -25.17 42.22
C LYS A 291 8.33 -24.12 42.09
N ILE A 292 9.40 -24.23 42.88
CA ILE A 292 10.56 -23.33 42.81
C ILE A 292 11.22 -23.42 41.44
N LEU A 293 11.48 -24.65 40.97
CA LEU A 293 12.09 -24.89 39.67
C LEU A 293 11.21 -24.32 38.55
N ALA A 294 9.89 -24.56 38.62
CA ALA A 294 8.93 -24.03 37.65
C ALA A 294 8.96 -22.52 37.60
N ASP A 295 9.00 -21.85 38.75
CA ASP A 295 9.02 -20.37 38.80
C ASP A 295 10.33 -19.81 38.22
N GLN A 296 11.45 -20.47 38.44
CA GLN A 296 12.73 -20.06 37.87
C GLN A 296 12.77 -20.25 36.34
N ILE A 297 12.35 -21.41 35.84
CA ILE A 297 12.34 -21.71 34.40
C ILE A 297 11.27 -20.85 33.72
N ARG A 298 10.09 -20.63 34.32
CA ARG A 298 9.05 -19.79 33.78
C ARG A 298 9.55 -18.37 33.48
N ARG A 299 10.36 -17.79 34.35
CA ARG A 299 10.93 -16.45 34.13
C ARG A 299 11.85 -16.38 32.92
N VAL A 300 12.54 -17.47 32.58
CA VAL A 300 13.44 -17.56 31.42
C VAL A 300 12.66 -17.44 30.11
N TYR A 301 11.43 -17.96 30.06
CA TYR A 301 10.60 -17.94 28.86
C TYR A 301 9.58 -16.80 28.84
N MET A 302 8.88 -16.59 29.95
CA MET A 302 7.73 -15.67 29.99
C MET A 302 8.17 -14.22 29.81
N LEU A 303 9.24 -13.79 30.48
CA LEU A 303 9.67 -12.39 30.42
C LEU A 303 10.10 -11.94 29.04
N PRO A 304 11.02 -12.66 28.33
CA PRO A 304 11.42 -12.28 26.98
C PRO A 304 10.25 -12.35 25.98
N THR A 305 9.37 -13.34 26.12
CA THR A 305 8.21 -13.49 25.22
C THR A 305 7.24 -12.34 25.38
N LEU A 306 6.87 -11.97 26.60
CA LEU A 306 5.98 -10.85 26.86
C LEU A 306 6.58 -9.54 26.35
N VAL A 307 7.83 -9.26 26.68
CA VAL A 307 8.51 -8.04 26.21
C VAL A 307 8.58 -8.01 24.68
N GLY A 308 9.00 -9.11 24.06
CA GLY A 308 9.15 -9.20 22.61
C GLY A 308 7.82 -9.01 21.87
N CYS A 309 6.77 -9.72 22.29
CA CYS A 309 5.45 -9.55 21.70
C CYS A 309 4.86 -8.15 21.94
N SER A 310 5.06 -7.57 23.13
CA SER A 310 4.59 -6.21 23.40
C SER A 310 5.30 -5.17 22.55
N VAL A 311 6.62 -5.29 22.39
CA VAL A 311 7.41 -4.37 21.55
C VAL A 311 6.99 -4.50 20.09
N MET A 312 6.75 -5.72 19.59
CA MET A 312 6.30 -5.97 18.22
C MET A 312 4.96 -5.28 17.95
N VAL A 313 3.95 -5.52 18.80
CA VAL A 313 2.62 -4.90 18.66
C VAL A 313 2.69 -3.37 18.75
N LEU A 314 3.45 -2.84 19.70
CA LEU A 314 3.62 -1.40 19.85
C LEU A 314 4.30 -0.77 18.63
N TRP A 315 5.38 -1.39 18.15
CA TRP A 315 6.13 -0.91 17.00
C TRP A 315 5.25 -0.88 15.74
N TYR A 316 4.50 -1.97 15.50
CA TYR A 316 3.60 -2.04 14.35
C TYR A 316 2.47 -1.01 14.44
N THR A 317 1.86 -0.87 15.61
CA THR A 317 0.83 0.16 15.83
C THR A 317 1.37 1.58 15.59
N ILE A 318 2.61 1.86 16.03
CA ILE A 318 3.27 3.14 15.77
C ILE A 318 3.51 3.33 14.27
N MET A 319 3.94 2.29 13.56
CA MET A 319 4.16 2.34 12.10
C MET A 319 2.83 2.62 11.35
N LEU A 320 1.75 1.97 11.74
CA LEU A 320 0.42 2.25 11.18
C LEU A 320 0.00 3.70 11.45
N TRP A 321 0.20 4.17 12.67
CA TRP A 321 -0.10 5.56 13.02
C TRP A 321 0.75 6.57 12.24
N GLN A 322 2.03 6.29 12.01
CA GLN A 322 2.91 7.17 11.26
C GLN A 322 2.61 7.19 9.77
N ASN A 323 1.99 6.13 9.24
CA ASN A 323 1.71 6.02 7.82
C ASN A 323 0.70 7.08 7.35
N ASP A 324 -0.42 7.23 8.06
CA ASP A 324 -1.51 8.13 7.66
C ASP A 324 -2.20 8.89 8.81
N GLY A 325 -1.68 8.80 10.02
CA GLY A 325 -2.25 9.46 11.22
C GLY A 325 -3.62 8.93 11.64
N ARG A 326 -4.14 7.91 10.96
CA ARG A 326 -5.41 7.24 11.24
C ARG A 326 -5.19 5.74 11.25
N ILE A 327 -6.01 5.02 11.99
CA ILE A 327 -6.07 3.56 11.91
C ILE A 327 -7.40 3.20 11.27
N VAL A 328 -7.36 2.73 10.02
CA VAL A 328 -8.57 2.35 9.27
C VAL A 328 -8.99 0.92 9.57
N LEU A 329 -10.24 0.58 9.26
CA LEU A 329 -10.82 -0.73 9.60
C LEU A 329 -10.05 -1.92 8.95
N SER A 330 -9.49 -1.72 7.77
CA SER A 330 -8.64 -2.70 7.09
C SER A 330 -7.34 -2.98 7.85
N GLU A 331 -6.74 -1.97 8.46
CA GLU A 331 -5.51 -2.08 9.24
C GLU A 331 -5.75 -2.75 10.59
N ILE A 332 -6.91 -2.54 11.20
CA ILE A 332 -7.33 -3.27 12.41
C ILE A 332 -7.31 -4.78 12.17
N LYS A 333 -7.71 -5.25 10.99
CA LYS A 333 -7.62 -6.68 10.64
C LYS A 333 -6.18 -7.20 10.67
N ILE A 334 -5.23 -6.40 10.23
CA ILE A 334 -3.80 -6.76 10.25
C ILE A 334 -3.29 -6.82 11.69
N VAL A 335 -3.70 -5.90 12.57
CA VAL A 335 -3.39 -5.96 14.02
C VAL A 335 -3.90 -7.27 14.64
N PHE A 336 -5.08 -7.75 14.27
CA PHE A 336 -5.56 -9.05 14.73
C PHE A 336 -4.69 -10.22 14.24
N VAL A 337 -4.21 -10.18 13.01
CA VAL A 337 -3.26 -11.18 12.47
C VAL A 337 -1.95 -11.17 13.29
N GLU A 338 -1.45 -10.00 13.63
CA GLU A 338 -0.25 -9.83 14.46
C GLU A 338 -0.44 -10.39 15.88
N LEU A 339 -1.59 -10.14 16.49
CA LEU A 339 -1.94 -10.72 17.79
C LEU A 339 -2.04 -12.25 17.72
N ALA A 340 -2.60 -12.79 16.64
CA ALA A 340 -2.64 -14.23 16.40
C ALA A 340 -1.24 -14.82 16.25
N LEU A 341 -0.34 -14.15 15.53
CA LEU A 341 1.06 -14.55 15.39
C LEU A 341 1.80 -14.54 16.75
N SER A 342 1.57 -13.50 17.55
CA SER A 342 2.09 -13.40 18.92
C SER A 342 1.61 -14.56 19.80
N ALA A 343 0.35 -14.97 19.65
CA ALA A 343 -0.20 -16.13 20.36
C ALA A 343 0.48 -17.44 19.91
N VAL A 344 0.78 -17.60 18.62
CA VAL A 344 1.52 -18.77 18.09
C VAL A 344 2.94 -18.82 18.67
N ILE A 345 3.63 -17.68 18.71
CA ILE A 345 4.97 -17.57 19.35
C ILE A 345 4.89 -17.93 20.85
N GLY A 346 3.88 -17.41 21.54
CA GLY A 346 3.63 -17.73 22.94
C GLY A 346 3.38 -19.22 23.17
N LEU A 347 2.62 -19.86 22.31
CA LEU A 347 2.36 -21.32 22.34
C LEU A 347 3.64 -22.11 22.10
N TYR A 348 4.46 -21.74 21.12
CA TYR A 348 5.77 -22.33 20.88
C TYR A 348 6.66 -22.25 22.13
N GLN A 349 6.78 -21.07 22.73
CA GLN A 349 7.58 -20.86 23.94
C GLN A 349 7.04 -21.66 25.12
N TYR A 350 5.73 -21.81 25.25
CA TYR A 350 5.11 -22.66 26.26
C TYR A 350 5.47 -24.14 26.07
N ILE A 351 5.49 -24.64 24.83
CA ILE A 351 5.90 -26.02 24.52
C ILE A 351 7.36 -26.24 24.93
N VAL A 352 8.27 -25.34 24.54
CA VAL A 352 9.69 -25.43 24.91
C VAL A 352 9.88 -25.35 26.43
N TYR A 353 9.15 -24.47 27.12
CA TYR A 353 9.06 -24.41 28.57
C TYR A 353 8.66 -25.76 29.19
N ARG A 354 7.61 -26.41 28.69
CA ARG A 354 7.13 -27.70 29.18
C ARG A 354 8.19 -28.81 29.03
N ILE A 355 8.88 -28.80 27.88
CA ILE A 355 9.99 -29.75 27.62
C ILE A 355 11.15 -29.48 28.60
N SER A 356 11.54 -28.22 28.79
CA SER A 356 12.62 -27.82 29.70
C SER A 356 12.29 -28.16 31.14
N MET A 357 11.04 -27.95 31.56
CA MET A 357 10.58 -28.35 32.90
C MET A 357 10.71 -29.86 33.13
N LYS A 358 10.21 -30.67 32.19
CA LYS A 358 10.27 -32.14 32.31
C LYS A 358 11.71 -32.63 32.42
N GLN A 359 12.65 -32.04 31.69
CA GLN A 359 14.07 -32.43 31.77
C GLN A 359 14.74 -31.86 33.04
N GLY A 360 14.41 -30.62 33.43
CA GLY A 360 14.91 -30.02 34.67
C GLY A 360 14.45 -30.79 35.92
N GLU A 361 13.24 -31.29 35.94
CA GLU A 361 12.74 -32.17 37.00
C GLU A 361 13.57 -33.47 37.12
N LYS A 362 13.92 -34.09 35.98
CA LYS A 362 14.79 -35.30 36.00
C LYS A 362 16.16 -35.01 36.62
N VAL A 363 16.78 -33.88 36.28
CA VAL A 363 18.10 -33.50 36.78
C VAL A 363 18.08 -33.19 38.28
N VAL A 364 17.00 -32.58 38.79
CA VAL A 364 16.93 -32.07 40.18
C VAL A 364 16.28 -33.07 41.12
N ILE A 365 15.30 -33.86 40.64
CA ILE A 365 14.42 -34.65 41.51
C ILE A 365 14.66 -36.15 41.36
N THR A 366 15.00 -36.64 40.16
CA THR A 366 14.99 -38.10 39.84
C THR A 366 16.38 -38.75 39.92
N ASP A 367 17.47 -37.98 40.14
CA ASP A 367 18.84 -38.53 40.30
C ASP A 367 19.04 -39.21 41.68
N GLU A 368 18.13 -40.13 42.01
CA GLU A 368 18.33 -41.12 43.08
C GLU A 368 18.72 -42.43 42.43
N GLY A 369 20.04 -42.62 42.27
CA GLY A 369 20.51 -43.92 41.84
C GLY A 369 21.87 -43.92 41.16
N ILE A 370 22.90 -43.48 41.86
CA ILE A 370 24.23 -44.07 41.83
C ILE A 370 24.85 -43.89 43.20
#